data_4227f8948ea98b911e2fb51959c4a4e7
#
_entry.id   4227f8948ea98b911e2fb51959c4a4e7
#
_cell.length_a   1.000
_cell.length_b   1.000
_cell.length_c   1.000
_cell.angle_alpha   90.00
_cell.angle_beta   90.00
_cell.angle_gamma   90.00
#
_symmetry.space_group_name_H-M   'P 1'
#
loop_
_entity.id
_entity.type
_entity.pdbx_description
1 polymer ?
#
loop_
_entity_poly.entity_id
_entity_poly.type
_entity_poly.pdbx_seq_one_letter_code
_entity_poly.pdbx_strand_id
1 'polypeptide(L)' 'MSRIIEIRQFRGGWQCWEGDGVGPYWTAESAREEAISYATARAKVAGTEIRVVDGEGRPTEVLRDDSGG' A
#
# COMPACT_ATOMS: atom_id res chain seq x y z
N MET A 1 9.01 8.72 13.73
CA MET A 1 9.31 8.65 12.30
C MET A 1 8.14 8.04 11.56
N SER A 2 7.76 8.67 10.48
CA SER A 2 6.66 8.13 9.69
C SER A 2 7.19 7.09 8.72
N ARG A 3 6.38 6.07 8.47
CA ARG A 3 6.67 5.05 7.48
C ARG A 3 5.71 5.21 6.33
N ILE A 4 6.15 4.79 5.17
CA ILE A 4 5.30 4.81 3.99
C ILE A 4 5.26 3.40 3.42
N ILE A 5 4.03 2.92 3.20
CA ILE A 5 3.80 1.66 2.50
C ILE A 5 3.17 2.03 1.18
N GLU A 6 3.77 1.60 0.08
CA GLU A 6 3.22 1.90 -1.25
C GLU A 6 2.57 0.66 -1.84
N ILE A 7 1.39 0.85 -2.40
CA ILE A 7 0.70 -0.17 -3.16
C ILE A 7 0.80 0.27 -4.62
N ARG A 8 1.57 -0.46 -5.41
CA ARG A 8 1.85 -0.07 -6.79
C ARG A 8 1.21 -1.02 -7.78
N GLN A 9 0.61 -0.45 -8.79
CA GLN A 9 0.10 -1.23 -9.91
C GLN A 9 1.28 -1.70 -10.76
N PHE A 10 1.32 -2.99 -11.05
CA PHE A 10 2.47 -3.58 -11.73
C PHE A 10 2.04 -4.82 -12.49
N ARG A 11 2.28 -4.85 -13.79
CA ARG A 11 2.04 -5.99 -14.68
C ARG A 11 0.64 -6.60 -14.50
N GLY A 12 -0.37 -5.76 -14.52
CA GLY A 12 -1.74 -6.22 -14.41
C GLY A 12 -2.19 -6.57 -13.01
N GLY A 13 -1.31 -6.42 -12.02
CA GLY A 13 -1.65 -6.69 -10.63
C GLY A 13 -1.21 -5.56 -9.74
N TRP A 14 -1.05 -5.86 -8.46
CA TRP A 14 -0.65 -4.87 -7.46
C TRP A 14 0.43 -5.46 -6.58
N GLN A 15 1.38 -4.62 -6.21
CA GLN A 15 2.50 -5.04 -5.38
C GLN A 15 2.65 -4.10 -4.21
N CYS A 16 3.00 -4.66 -3.06
CA CYS A 16 3.23 -3.88 -1.85
C CYS A 16 4.72 -3.58 -1.72
N TRP A 17 5.04 -2.34 -1.41
CA TRP A 17 6.41 -1.92 -1.14
C TRP A 17 6.45 -1.32 0.24
N GLU A 18 7.34 -1.83 1.07
CA GLU A 18 7.42 -1.39 2.46
C GLU A 18 8.88 -1.11 2.81
N GLY A 19 9.17 0.15 3.09
CA GLY A 19 10.52 0.55 3.43
C GLY A 19 11.48 0.23 2.29
N ASP A 20 12.48 -0.56 2.58
CA ASP A 20 13.49 -0.96 1.61
C ASP A 20 13.26 -2.38 1.06
N GLY A 21 12.11 -2.95 1.35
CA GLY A 21 11.79 -4.30 0.91
C GLY A 21 10.59 -4.34 -0.01
N VAL A 22 10.49 -5.41 -0.78
CA VAL A 22 9.37 -5.66 -1.67
C VAL A 22 8.50 -6.73 -1.04
N GLY A 23 7.23 -6.43 -0.90
CA GLY A 23 6.28 -7.35 -0.32
C GLY A 23 5.56 -8.21 -1.33
N PRO A 24 4.41 -8.75 -0.93
CA PRO A 24 3.64 -9.64 -1.80
C PRO A 24 3.13 -8.96 -3.06
N TYR A 25 2.77 -9.79 -4.03
CA TYR A 25 2.23 -9.35 -5.31
C TYR A 25 0.92 -10.11 -5.54
N TRP A 26 -0.10 -9.40 -5.95
CA TRP A 26 -1.42 -9.97 -6.20
C TRP A 26 -1.82 -9.74 -7.64
N THR A 27 -2.45 -10.74 -8.26
CA THR A 27 -2.87 -10.66 -9.66
C THR A 27 -4.35 -10.91 -9.88
N ALA A 28 -5.09 -11.27 -8.84
CA ALA A 28 -6.52 -11.55 -8.96
C ALA A 28 -7.32 -10.27 -9.19
N GLU A 29 -8.60 -10.41 -9.51
CA GLU A 29 -9.47 -9.25 -9.70
C GLU A 29 -9.53 -8.38 -8.45
N SER A 30 -9.45 -9.00 -7.29
CA SER A 30 -9.47 -8.29 -6.00
C SER A 30 -8.07 -7.88 -5.54
N ALA A 31 -7.09 -7.91 -6.44
CA ALA A 31 -5.70 -7.65 -6.06
C ALA A 31 -5.53 -6.31 -5.36
N ARG A 32 -6.16 -5.25 -5.87
CA ARG A 32 -6.04 -3.93 -5.27
C ARG A 32 -6.57 -3.94 -3.83
N GLU A 33 -7.73 -4.55 -3.63
CA GLU A 33 -8.33 -4.61 -2.31
C GLU A 33 -7.52 -5.46 -1.35
N GLU A 34 -6.99 -6.57 -1.86
CA GLU A 34 -6.15 -7.44 -1.04
C GLU A 34 -4.85 -6.73 -0.64
N ALA A 35 -4.26 -5.99 -1.58
CA ALA A 35 -3.05 -5.25 -1.29
C ALA A 35 -3.29 -4.19 -0.23
N ILE A 36 -4.40 -3.46 -0.35
CA ILE A 36 -4.74 -2.42 0.60
C ILE A 36 -5.03 -3.03 1.98
N SER A 37 -5.71 -4.16 2.01
CA SER A 37 -6.00 -4.86 3.25
C SER A 37 -4.71 -5.30 3.95
N TYR A 38 -3.78 -5.85 3.17
CA TYR A 38 -2.48 -6.25 3.69
C TYR A 38 -1.73 -5.06 4.26
N ALA A 39 -1.69 -3.97 3.51
CA ALA A 39 -1.00 -2.76 3.94
C ALA A 39 -1.64 -2.16 5.19
N THR A 40 -2.98 -2.18 5.24
CA THR A 40 -3.70 -1.65 6.39
C THR A 40 -3.35 -2.43 7.66
N ALA A 41 -3.26 -3.75 7.55
CA ALA A 41 -2.89 -4.57 8.70
C ALA A 41 -1.48 -4.24 9.20
N ARG A 42 -0.57 -3.96 8.26
CA ARG A 42 0.80 -3.62 8.64
C ARG A 42 0.94 -2.18 9.08
N ALA A 43 0.01 -1.33 8.69
CA ALA A 43 0.07 0.11 9.00
C ALA A 43 -0.51 0.46 10.36
N LYS A 44 -0.74 -0.53 11.21
CA LYS A 44 -1.26 -0.26 12.56
C LYS A 44 -0.24 0.39 13.47
N VAL A 45 0.92 0.65 12.93
CA VAL A 45 1.95 1.41 13.65
C VAL A 45 1.67 2.90 13.43
N ALA A 46 1.67 3.66 14.51
CA ALA A 46 1.38 5.08 14.44
C ALA A 46 2.31 5.78 13.45
N GLY A 47 1.74 6.65 12.66
CA GLY A 47 2.52 7.44 11.70
C GLY A 47 2.74 6.77 10.35
N THR A 48 2.18 5.59 10.15
CA THR A 48 2.32 4.91 8.85
C THR A 48 1.30 5.46 7.86
N GLU A 49 1.77 5.72 6.66
CA GLU A 49 0.93 6.22 5.58
C GLU A 49 0.93 5.17 4.45
N ILE A 50 -0.23 4.94 3.88
CA ILE A 50 -0.36 4.03 2.75
C ILE A 50 -0.61 4.87 1.50
N ARG A 51 0.20 4.68 0.48
CA ARG A 51 0.03 5.35 -0.80
C ARG A 51 -0.31 4.35 -1.88
N VAL A 52 -1.37 4.61 -2.59
CA VAL A 52 -1.75 3.81 -3.74
C VAL A 52 -1.23 4.51 -4.99
N VAL A 53 -0.41 3.82 -5.75
CA VAL A 53 0.31 4.40 -6.89
C VAL A 53 -0.11 3.66 -8.15
N ASP A 54 -0.41 4.40 -9.20
CA ASP A 54 -0.82 3.78 -10.47
C ASP A 54 0.40 3.27 -11.26
N GLY A 55 0.13 2.71 -12.43
CA GLY A 55 1.18 2.13 -13.26
C GLY A 55 2.20 3.13 -13.77
N GLU A 56 1.92 4.42 -13.67
CA GLU A 56 2.83 5.46 -14.09
C GLU A 56 3.60 6.07 -12.93
N GLY A 57 3.40 5.54 -11.74
CA GLY A 57 4.10 6.01 -10.57
C GLY A 57 3.45 7.20 -9.89
N ARG A 58 2.22 7.51 -10.23
CA ARG A 58 1.52 8.65 -9.64
C ARG A 58 0.65 8.19 -8.48
N PRO A 59 0.73 8.86 -7.33
CA PRO A 59 -0.17 8.54 -6.23
C PRO A 59 -1.61 8.86 -6.61
N THR A 60 -2.49 7.87 -6.50
CA THR A 60 -3.91 8.06 -6.78
C THR A 60 -4.71 8.15 -5.50
N GLU A 61 -4.16 7.67 -4.40
CA GLU A 61 -4.88 7.67 -3.15
C GLU A 61 -3.86 7.61 -2.01
N VAL A 62 -4.15 8.34 -0.93
CA VAL A 62 -3.31 8.30 0.26
C VAL A 62 -4.21 7.96 1.43
N LEU A 63 -3.85 6.91 2.15
CA LEU A 63 -4.61 6.46 3.31
C LEU A 63 -3.75 6.60 4.55
N ARG A 64 -4.36 7.07 5.62
CA ARG A 64 -3.67 7.21 6.91
C ARG A 64 -4.50 6.57 7.99
N ASP A 65 -3.80 5.98 8.94
CA ASP A 65 -4.48 5.45 10.11
C ASP A 65 -4.57 6.54 11.16
N ASP A 66 -5.73 7.17 11.22
CA ASP A 66 -5.99 8.23 12.20
C ASP A 66 -6.76 7.70 13.40
N SER A 67 -6.78 6.39 13.56
CA SER A 67 -7.61 5.78 14.60
C SER A 67 -7.26 6.23 16.01
N GLY A 68 -6.06 6.75 16.19
CA GLY A 68 -5.67 7.26 17.48
C GLY A 68 -5.96 8.72 17.69
N GLY A 69 -6.45 9.37 16.64
CA GLY A 69 -6.60 10.81 16.60
C GLY A 69 -7.54 11.39 17.58
#